data_782d3e36615f97202649689853b15923
#
_entry.id   782d3e36615f97202649689853b15923
#
_cell.length_a   1.000
_cell.length_b   1.000
_cell.length_c   1.000
_cell.angle_alpha   90.00
_cell.angle_beta   90.00
_cell.angle_gamma   90.00
#
_symmetry.space_group_name_H-M   'P 1'
#
loop_
_entity.id
_entity.type
_entity.pdbx_description
1 polymer ?
#
loop_
_entity_poly.entity_id
_entity_poly.type
_entity_poly.pdbx_seq_one_letter_code
_entity_poly.pdbx_strand_id
1 'polypeptide(L)'
;MTPAEFRAAVAAVLAPLNDDWATHAGPVDAITPPAFICTWADPWLIPIAVCSYQARLAVICAAARLDPEPGYEQLEQMVAAALPALQASAIPFVQVAGVAPFECGALQYQAARLICRSPVTLPEVTP
;
A
#
# COMPACT_ATOMS: atom_id res chain seq x y z
N MET A 1 13.22 -12.47 3.39
CA MET A 1 11.81 -12.18 2.98
C MET A 1 11.79 -11.96 1.49
N THR A 2 10.89 -12.62 0.80
CA THR A 2 10.67 -12.40 -0.63
C THR A 2 9.73 -11.21 -0.85
N PRO A 3 9.67 -10.62 -2.07
CA PRO A 3 8.70 -9.58 -2.36
C PRO A 3 7.24 -9.98 -2.09
N ALA A 4 6.86 -11.22 -2.40
CA ALA A 4 5.52 -11.71 -2.14
C ALA A 4 5.21 -11.77 -0.63
N GLU A 5 6.17 -12.19 0.17
CA GLU A 5 6.05 -12.21 1.62
C GLU A 5 5.92 -10.79 2.19
N PHE A 6 6.65 -9.83 1.62
CA PHE A 6 6.55 -8.44 2.03
C PHE A 6 5.16 -7.87 1.75
N ARG A 7 4.62 -8.09 0.54
CA ARG A 7 3.24 -7.66 0.21
C ARG A 7 2.22 -8.28 1.17
N ALA A 8 2.35 -9.57 1.43
CA ALA A 8 1.43 -10.27 2.34
C ALA A 8 1.53 -9.73 3.77
N ALA A 9 2.74 -9.41 4.23
CA ALA A 9 2.94 -8.85 5.57
C ALA A 9 2.29 -7.47 5.71
N VAL A 10 2.42 -6.61 4.71
CA VAL A 10 1.78 -5.29 4.71
C VAL A 10 0.25 -5.43 4.70
N ALA A 11 -0.30 -6.28 3.84
CA ALA A 11 -1.73 -6.52 3.79
C ALA A 11 -2.27 -7.08 5.11
N ALA A 12 -1.52 -7.95 5.78
CA ALA A 12 -1.91 -8.51 7.06
C ALA A 12 -1.98 -7.47 8.18
N VAL A 13 -1.15 -6.43 8.12
CA VAL A 13 -1.21 -5.30 9.07
C VAL A 13 -2.45 -4.45 8.82
N LEU A 14 -2.84 -4.25 7.56
CA LEU A 14 -3.95 -3.37 7.19
C LEU A 14 -5.33 -4.02 7.35
N ALA A 15 -5.44 -5.32 7.08
CA ALA A 15 -6.73 -6.00 7.04
C ALA A 15 -7.58 -5.87 8.31
N PRO A 16 -7.02 -5.96 9.54
CA PRO A 16 -7.83 -5.87 10.75
C PRO A 16 -8.14 -4.45 11.23
N LEU A 17 -7.68 -3.41 10.55
CA LEU A 17 -7.81 -2.03 11.03
C LEU A 17 -9.25 -1.53 11.05
N ASN A 18 -10.08 -1.97 10.11
CA ASN A 18 -11.48 -1.64 10.06
C ASN A 18 -12.22 -2.68 9.23
N ASP A 19 -13.27 -3.27 9.81
CA ASP A 19 -14.05 -4.34 9.15
C ASP A 19 -14.80 -3.85 7.90
N ASP A 20 -15.08 -2.54 7.83
CA ASP A 20 -15.79 -1.94 6.69
C ASP A 20 -14.86 -1.57 5.54
N TRP A 21 -13.54 -1.67 5.73
CA TRP A 21 -12.56 -1.34 4.71
C TRP A 21 -11.98 -2.60 4.10
N ALA A 22 -12.05 -2.69 2.76
CA ALA A 22 -11.44 -3.81 2.04
C ALA A 22 -9.91 -3.66 1.99
N THR A 23 -9.20 -4.78 1.93
CA THR A 23 -7.73 -4.79 1.77
C THR A 23 -7.38 -5.74 0.64
N HIS A 24 -6.60 -5.24 -0.32
CA HIS A 24 -6.14 -6.00 -1.47
C HIS A 24 -4.62 -6.07 -1.46
N ALA A 25 -4.08 -7.28 -1.47
CA ALA A 25 -2.62 -7.51 -1.44
C ALA A 25 -1.95 -7.37 -2.80
N GLY A 26 -2.70 -7.00 -3.83
CA GLY A 26 -2.19 -6.81 -5.18
C GLY A 26 -3.15 -6.01 -6.04
N PRO A 27 -2.81 -5.78 -7.33
CA PRO A 27 -3.67 -5.02 -8.22
C PRO A 27 -5.02 -5.69 -8.40
N VAL A 28 -6.07 -4.89 -8.55
CA VAL A 28 -7.44 -5.35 -8.75
C VAL A 28 -8.10 -4.52 -9.85
N ASP A 29 -9.09 -5.12 -10.52
CA ASP A 29 -9.81 -4.45 -11.61
C ASP A 29 -10.94 -3.56 -11.12
N ALA A 30 -11.43 -3.81 -9.92
CA ALA A 30 -12.50 -3.03 -9.29
C ALA A 30 -12.34 -3.06 -7.78
N ILE A 31 -12.75 -1.97 -7.12
CA ILE A 31 -12.73 -1.87 -5.66
C ILE A 31 -14.09 -1.45 -5.14
N THR A 32 -14.37 -1.80 -3.89
CA THR A 32 -15.47 -1.27 -3.10
C THR A 32 -14.85 -0.36 -2.03
N PRO A 33 -14.80 0.97 -2.26
CA PRO A 33 -14.16 1.86 -1.30
C PRO A 33 -15.02 2.01 -0.03
N PRO A 34 -14.42 2.32 1.13
CA PRO A 34 -12.98 2.56 1.34
C PRO A 34 -12.16 1.28 1.24
N ALA A 35 -10.98 1.38 0.63
CA ALA A 35 -10.14 0.21 0.43
C ALA A 35 -8.66 0.56 0.50
N PHE A 36 -7.85 -0.38 1.00
CA PHE A 36 -6.40 -0.36 0.86
C PHE A 36 -6.01 -1.27 -0.30
N ILE A 37 -5.17 -0.77 -1.20
CA ILE A 37 -4.65 -1.55 -2.32
C ILE A 37 -3.12 -1.51 -2.24
N CYS A 38 -2.50 -2.68 -2.15
CA CYS A 38 -1.05 -2.79 -2.10
C CYS A 38 -0.52 -3.08 -3.50
N THR A 39 0.18 -2.12 -4.10
CA THR A 39 0.79 -2.27 -5.42
C THR A 39 2.25 -1.85 -5.35
N TRP A 40 3.06 -2.37 -6.27
CA TRP A 40 4.46 -1.97 -6.31
C TRP A 40 4.59 -0.50 -6.73
N ALA A 41 5.49 0.22 -6.04
CA ALA A 41 5.87 1.58 -6.43
C ALA A 41 6.72 1.54 -7.70
N ASP A 42 7.04 2.70 -8.25
CA ASP A 42 7.91 2.83 -9.41
C ASP A 42 9.08 3.79 -9.07
N PRO A 43 10.32 3.29 -9.01
CA PRO A 43 10.73 1.89 -9.13
C PRO A 43 10.31 1.06 -7.90
N TRP A 44 10.03 -0.23 -8.12
CA TRP A 44 9.57 -1.09 -7.03
C TRP A 44 10.71 -1.83 -6.33
N LEU A 45 11.85 -1.95 -7.00
CA LEU A 45 12.99 -2.70 -6.50
C LEU A 45 14.26 -1.89 -6.75
N ILE A 46 15.03 -1.66 -5.70
CA ILE A 46 16.27 -0.87 -5.78
C ILE A 46 17.42 -1.75 -5.30
N PRO A 47 18.45 -1.98 -6.13
CA PRO A 47 19.67 -2.63 -5.65
C PRO A 47 20.39 -1.74 -4.63
N ILE A 48 20.73 -2.31 -3.47
CA ILE A 48 21.46 -1.58 -2.42
C ILE A 48 22.88 -2.10 -2.23
N ALA A 49 23.12 -3.35 -2.66
CA ALA A 49 24.44 -3.97 -2.68
C ALA A 49 24.38 -5.17 -3.61
N VAL A 50 25.50 -5.88 -3.80
CA VAL A 50 25.51 -7.11 -4.59
C VAL A 50 24.56 -8.12 -3.94
N CYS A 51 23.58 -8.59 -4.72
CA CYS A 51 22.55 -9.54 -4.28
C CYS A 51 21.66 -9.04 -3.14
N SER A 52 21.64 -7.74 -2.87
CA SER A 52 20.79 -7.12 -1.86
C SER A 52 19.89 -6.09 -2.50
N TYR A 53 18.61 -6.15 -2.18
CA TYR A 53 17.59 -5.31 -2.81
C TYR A 53 16.67 -4.71 -1.76
N GLN A 54 16.13 -3.52 -2.07
CA GLN A 54 15.07 -2.90 -1.29
C GLN A 54 13.81 -2.86 -2.14
N ALA A 55 12.73 -3.46 -1.65
CA ALA A 55 11.43 -3.38 -2.28
C ALA A 55 10.67 -2.14 -1.80
N ARG A 56 9.93 -1.51 -2.69
CA ARG A 56 9.09 -0.35 -2.41
C ARG A 56 7.65 -0.67 -2.78
N LEU A 57 6.79 -0.72 -1.79
CA LEU A 57 5.37 -1.04 -1.95
C LEU A 57 4.54 0.21 -1.68
N ALA A 58 3.65 0.55 -2.60
CA ALA A 58 2.68 1.62 -2.41
C ALA A 58 1.42 1.03 -1.79
N VAL A 59 1.02 1.58 -0.64
CA VAL A 59 -0.30 1.33 -0.07
C VAL A 59 -1.20 2.49 -0.49
N ILE A 60 -2.19 2.18 -1.30
CA ILE A 60 -3.14 3.16 -1.80
C ILE A 60 -4.38 3.11 -0.89
N CYS A 61 -4.65 4.24 -0.22
CA CYS A 61 -5.83 4.40 0.60
C CYS A 61 -6.89 5.09 -0.26
N ALA A 62 -7.82 4.33 -0.82
CA ALA A 62 -8.85 4.85 -1.73
C ALA A 62 -10.12 5.20 -0.95
N ALA A 63 -10.56 6.45 -1.03
CA ALA A 63 -11.75 6.93 -0.35
C ALA A 63 -13.02 6.62 -1.14
N ALA A 64 -14.13 6.42 -0.43
CA ALA A 64 -15.43 6.17 -1.03
C ALA A 64 -16.02 7.41 -1.69
N ARG A 65 -15.59 8.61 -1.28
CA ARG A 65 -16.18 9.87 -1.71
C ARG A 65 -15.24 10.66 -2.59
N LEU A 66 -15.80 11.20 -3.69
CA LEU A 66 -15.09 12.09 -4.59
C LEU A 66 -15.22 13.56 -4.19
N ASP A 67 -16.18 13.92 -3.34
CA ASP A 67 -16.33 15.28 -2.83
C ASP A 67 -15.08 15.69 -2.05
N PRO A 68 -14.50 16.88 -2.30
CA PRO A 68 -13.17 17.19 -1.77
C PRO A 68 -13.08 17.10 -0.24
N GLU A 69 -14.00 17.71 0.48
CA GLU A 69 -13.88 17.77 1.94
C GLU A 69 -14.19 16.44 2.62
N PRO A 70 -15.34 15.76 2.36
CA PRO A 70 -15.58 14.44 2.95
C PRO A 70 -14.58 13.39 2.49
N GLY A 71 -14.07 13.51 1.27
CA GLY A 71 -13.03 12.63 0.78
C GLY A 71 -11.74 12.78 1.56
N TYR A 72 -11.32 13.99 1.84
CA TYR A 72 -10.12 14.25 2.64
C TYR A 72 -10.27 13.74 4.07
N GLU A 73 -11.43 13.95 4.70
CA GLU A 73 -11.70 13.42 6.04
C GLU A 73 -11.54 11.89 6.07
N GLN A 74 -12.06 11.21 5.06
CA GLN A 74 -11.94 9.76 4.98
C GLN A 74 -10.49 9.32 4.76
N LEU A 75 -9.74 10.01 3.89
CA LEU A 75 -8.32 9.73 3.68
C LEU A 75 -7.52 9.95 4.97
N GLU A 76 -7.79 11.02 5.68
CA GLU A 76 -7.13 11.32 6.95
C GLU A 76 -7.39 10.21 7.98
N GLN A 77 -8.62 9.69 8.05
CA GLN A 77 -8.96 8.58 8.93
C GLN A 77 -8.22 7.30 8.53
N MET A 78 -8.14 7.00 7.23
CA MET A 78 -7.43 5.82 6.74
C MET A 78 -5.94 5.91 7.03
N VAL A 79 -5.32 7.06 6.78
CA VAL A 79 -3.90 7.27 7.06
C VAL A 79 -3.64 7.24 8.56
N ALA A 80 -4.52 7.84 9.37
CA ALA A 80 -4.39 7.83 10.82
C ALA A 80 -4.47 6.41 11.42
N ALA A 81 -5.20 5.51 10.77
CA ALA A 81 -5.24 4.11 11.17
C ALA A 81 -4.03 3.33 10.64
N ALA A 82 -3.69 3.50 9.36
CA ALA A 82 -2.68 2.70 8.69
C ALA A 82 -1.25 3.07 9.09
N LEU A 83 -0.92 4.34 9.15
CA LEU A 83 0.45 4.78 9.36
C LEU A 83 1.02 4.31 10.71
N PRO A 84 0.34 4.53 11.86
CA PRO A 84 0.86 4.02 13.13
C PRO A 84 0.95 2.50 13.18
N ALA A 85 -0.02 1.78 12.58
CA ALA A 85 -0.01 0.32 12.55
C ALA A 85 1.17 -0.22 11.76
N LEU A 86 1.47 0.38 10.61
CA LEU A 86 2.63 0.00 9.80
C LEU A 86 3.94 0.34 10.50
N GLN A 87 4.02 1.50 11.16
CA GLN A 87 5.23 1.88 11.92
C GLN A 87 5.48 0.98 13.12
N ALA A 88 4.43 0.49 13.76
CA ALA A 88 4.53 -0.44 14.89
C ALA A 88 4.84 -1.86 14.48
N SER A 89 4.71 -2.20 13.20
CA SER A 89 4.99 -3.53 12.66
C SER A 89 6.48 -3.71 12.37
N ALA A 90 6.86 -4.90 11.88
CA ALA A 90 8.23 -5.19 11.49
C ALA A 90 8.66 -4.52 10.18
N ILE A 91 7.84 -3.65 9.60
CA ILE A 91 8.16 -2.92 8.37
C ILE A 91 9.10 -1.76 8.72
N PRO A 92 10.35 -1.75 8.20
CA PRO A 92 11.37 -0.81 8.69
C PRO A 92 11.09 0.65 8.36
N PHE A 93 10.53 0.92 7.18
CA PHE A 93 10.35 2.29 6.70
C PHE A 93 8.98 2.48 6.09
N VAL A 94 8.26 3.51 6.55
CA VAL A 94 6.97 3.92 6.01
C VAL A 94 7.00 5.44 5.79
N GLN A 95 6.54 5.88 4.64
CA GLN A 95 6.55 7.28 4.25
C GLN A 95 5.21 7.65 3.61
N VAL A 96 4.68 8.81 3.95
CA VAL A 96 3.49 9.36 3.26
C VAL A 96 3.96 10.00 1.95
N ALA A 97 3.41 9.54 0.82
CA ALA A 97 3.82 10.02 -0.49
C ALA A 97 2.91 11.14 -1.04
N GLY A 98 1.72 11.32 -0.47
CA GLY A 98 0.82 12.39 -0.85
C GLY A 98 -0.56 11.93 -1.31
N VAL A 99 -1.38 12.88 -1.74
CA VAL A 99 -2.74 12.64 -2.20
C VAL A 99 -2.79 12.87 -3.71
N ALA A 100 -3.35 11.92 -4.44
CA ALA A 100 -3.52 12.01 -5.89
C ALA A 100 -4.68 11.10 -6.32
N PRO A 101 -5.35 11.41 -7.45
CA PRO A 101 -6.38 10.52 -7.96
C PRO A 101 -5.83 9.12 -8.24
N PHE A 102 -6.66 8.11 -8.01
CA PHE A 102 -6.36 6.72 -8.30
C PHE A 102 -7.43 6.17 -9.23
N GLU A 103 -7.01 5.63 -10.36
CA GLU A 103 -7.90 4.99 -11.31
C GLU A 103 -7.95 3.48 -11.08
N CYS A 104 -9.17 2.95 -10.99
CA CYS A 104 -9.39 1.51 -10.91
C CYS A 104 -10.54 1.16 -11.85
N GLY A 105 -10.25 0.41 -12.90
CA GLY A 105 -11.21 0.21 -13.98
C GLY A 105 -11.53 1.53 -14.68
N ALA A 106 -12.82 1.85 -14.83
CA ALA A 106 -13.28 3.08 -15.45
C ALA A 106 -13.54 4.21 -14.44
N LEU A 107 -13.28 3.99 -13.16
CA LEU A 107 -13.60 4.92 -12.08
C LEU A 107 -12.36 5.56 -11.49
N GLN A 108 -12.49 6.81 -11.06
CA GLN A 108 -11.45 7.52 -10.33
C GLN A 108 -11.87 7.70 -8.87
N TYR A 109 -10.89 7.60 -7.97
CA TYR A 109 -11.09 7.79 -6.55
C TYR A 109 -10.07 8.78 -6.01
N GLN A 110 -10.44 9.52 -4.97
CA GLN A 110 -9.44 10.24 -4.19
C GLN A 110 -8.65 9.23 -3.39
N ALA A 111 -7.33 9.37 -3.39
CA ALA A 111 -6.47 8.41 -2.73
C ALA A 111 -5.25 9.08 -2.09
N ALA A 112 -4.85 8.55 -0.95
CA ALA A 112 -3.56 8.85 -0.33
C ALA A 112 -2.63 7.65 -0.54
N ARG A 113 -1.33 7.90 -0.66
CA ARG A 113 -0.33 6.86 -0.84
C ARG A 113 0.65 6.85 0.30
N LEU A 114 0.90 5.64 0.82
CA LEU A 114 1.99 5.37 1.76
C LEU A 114 3.00 4.49 1.04
N ILE A 115 4.28 4.80 1.17
CA ILE A 115 5.34 3.97 0.61
C ILE A 115 5.99 3.20 1.74
N CYS A 116 5.90 1.87 1.66
CA CYS A 116 6.57 0.96 2.57
C CYS A 116 7.82 0.41 1.91
N ARG A 117 8.93 0.40 2.62
CA ARG A 117 10.22 -0.11 2.12
C ARG A 117 10.74 -1.20 3.02
N SER A 118 11.29 -2.23 2.44
CA SER A 118 11.92 -3.32 3.19
C SER A 118 13.01 -3.99 2.35
N PRO A 119 14.12 -4.39 2.98
CA PRO A 119 15.06 -5.28 2.32
C PRO A 119 14.38 -6.59 1.95
N VAL A 120 14.63 -7.08 0.75
CA VAL A 120 14.06 -8.33 0.26
C VAL A 120 15.13 -9.17 -0.42
N THR A 121 14.89 -10.47 -0.48
CA THR A 121 15.67 -11.43 -1.22
C THR A 121 14.85 -11.91 -2.39
N LEU A 122 15.39 -11.82 -3.60
CA LEU A 122 14.70 -12.33 -4.78
C LEU A 122 14.65 -13.85 -4.76
N PRO A 123 13.55 -14.46 -5.20
CA PRO A 123 13.47 -15.90 -5.30
C PRO A 123 14.45 -16.43 -6.34
N GLU A 124 15.01 -17.61 -6.07
CA GLU A 124 15.86 -18.27 -7.04
C GLU A 124 15.04 -18.71 -8.25
N VAL A 125 15.60 -18.46 -9.45
CA VAL A 125 15.00 -18.93 -10.69
C VAL A 125 15.75 -20.21 -11.09
N THR A 126 15.04 -21.33 -11.07
CA THR A 126 15.59 -22.61 -11.52
C THR A 126 15.43 -22.70 -13.04
N PRO A 127 16.53 -22.87 -13.80
CA PRO A 127 16.44 -22.99 -15.26
C PRO A 127 15.73 -24.26 -15.71
#